data_0f38efe14fc5a99b8bffdd86dcb419a5
#
_entry.id   0f38efe14fc5a99b8bffdd86dcb419a5
#
_cell.length_a   1.000
_cell.length_b   1.000
_cell.length_c   1.000
_cell.angle_alpha   90.00
_cell.angle_beta   90.00
_cell.angle_gamma   90.00
#
_symmetry.space_group_name_H-M   'P 1'
#
loop_
_entity.id
_entity.type
_entity.pdbx_description
1 polymer ?
#
loop_
_entity_poly.entity_id
_entity_poly.type
_entity_poly.pdbx_seq_one_letter_code
_entity_poly.pdbx_strand_id
1 'polypeptide(L)'
;MVIGSGLDVKLNVAFSVLEYALLDAPGAPVKQALLDAHIGKDVYGSYEDGILQPFFSIVAKNADENEKEKFLSIIRGTLKDIVKNGMDRKAIEAGINYFEFRFREADFSSFPKGLMYGIDVFDSWLYDENKPFAYLQQLAIYDELKKLAKKAISKT
;
A
#
# COMPACT_ATOMS: atom_id res chain seq x y z
N MET A 1 -6.84 7.88 6.32
CA MET A 1 -6.30 9.12 5.67
C MET A 1 -6.63 9.04 4.19
N VAL A 2 -7.22 10.09 3.64
CA VAL A 2 -7.54 10.16 2.18
C VAL A 2 -6.25 10.44 1.40
N ILE A 3 -6.07 9.72 0.29
CA ILE A 3 -4.85 9.75 -0.53
C ILE A 3 -5.23 10.07 -1.99
N GLY A 4 -4.97 11.29 -2.44
CA GLY A 4 -5.10 11.65 -3.85
C GLY A 4 -6.45 11.31 -4.49
N SER A 5 -6.43 10.71 -5.67
CA SER A 5 -7.59 10.33 -6.47
C SER A 5 -7.47 8.88 -6.95
N GLY A 6 -8.59 8.17 -7.02
CA GLY A 6 -8.70 6.85 -7.64
C GLY A 6 -8.28 6.82 -9.12
N LEU A 7 -8.22 7.97 -9.78
CA LEU A 7 -7.74 8.09 -11.17
C LEU A 7 -6.20 8.20 -11.29
N ASP A 8 -5.48 8.37 -10.19
CA ASP A 8 -4.02 8.34 -10.17
C ASP A 8 -3.51 6.92 -9.89
N VAL A 9 -3.59 6.05 -10.90
CA VAL A 9 -3.21 4.63 -10.79
C VAL A 9 -1.78 4.45 -10.29
N LYS A 10 -0.85 5.33 -10.67
CA LYS A 10 0.53 5.26 -10.22
C LYS A 10 0.65 5.51 -8.71
N LEU A 11 -0.05 6.53 -8.22
CA LEU A 11 -0.10 6.82 -6.79
C LEU A 11 -0.72 5.64 -6.03
N ASN A 12 -1.81 5.07 -6.56
CA ASN A 12 -2.52 3.96 -5.94
C ASN A 12 -1.64 2.70 -5.86
N VAL A 13 -0.97 2.31 -6.94
CA VAL A 13 0.01 1.20 -6.92
C VAL A 13 1.16 1.47 -5.94
N ALA A 14 1.66 2.70 -5.89
CA ALA A 14 2.71 3.06 -4.94
C ALA A 14 2.24 2.93 -3.48
N PHE A 15 1.01 3.33 -3.17
CA PHE A 15 0.46 3.20 -1.82
C PHE A 15 0.15 1.75 -1.42
N SER A 16 -0.23 0.87 -2.36
CA SER A 16 -0.34 -0.57 -2.11
C SER A 16 1.02 -1.17 -1.74
N VAL A 17 2.09 -0.78 -2.47
CA VAL A 17 3.46 -1.20 -2.14
C VAL A 17 3.89 -0.67 -0.77
N LEU A 18 3.56 0.58 -0.44
CA LEU A 18 3.86 1.18 0.86
C LEU A 18 3.10 0.49 2.00
N GLU A 19 1.84 0.17 1.80
CA GLU A 19 1.04 -0.57 2.77
C GLU A 19 1.71 -1.90 3.12
N TYR A 20 2.06 -2.69 2.11
CA TYR A 20 2.78 -3.93 2.28
C TYR A 20 4.10 -3.72 3.06
N ALA A 21 4.92 -2.77 2.66
CA ALA A 21 6.24 -2.55 3.26
C ALA A 21 6.16 -2.02 4.70
N LEU A 22 5.11 -1.28 5.06
CA LEU A 22 4.93 -0.69 6.39
C LEU A 22 4.23 -1.63 7.39
N LEU A 23 3.37 -2.55 6.89
CA LEU A 23 2.43 -3.29 7.74
C LEU A 23 2.43 -4.81 7.50
N ASP A 24 2.71 -5.30 6.27
CA ASP A 24 2.56 -6.73 5.94
C ASP A 24 3.88 -7.47 5.76
N ALA A 25 4.93 -6.79 5.29
CA ALA A 25 6.24 -7.41 5.11
C ALA A 25 6.78 -7.97 6.44
N PRO A 26 7.57 -9.06 6.42
CA PRO A 26 8.25 -9.54 7.61
C PRO A 26 9.10 -8.44 8.26
N GLY A 27 8.84 -8.13 9.53
CA GLY A 27 9.50 -7.03 10.24
C GLY A 27 9.04 -5.63 9.82
N ALA A 28 7.84 -5.51 9.24
CA ALA A 28 7.26 -4.24 8.82
C ALA A 28 7.29 -3.20 9.96
N PRO A 29 7.88 -2.02 9.75
CA PRO A 29 8.29 -1.14 10.84
C PRO A 29 7.13 -0.59 11.67
N VAL A 30 6.01 -0.26 11.04
CA VAL A 30 4.84 0.29 11.77
C VAL A 30 4.15 -0.83 12.56
N LYS A 31 3.96 -1.99 11.95
CA LYS A 31 3.39 -3.16 12.62
C LYS A 31 4.24 -3.57 13.83
N GLN A 32 5.55 -3.70 13.61
CA GLN A 32 6.48 -4.11 14.66
C GLN A 32 6.50 -3.11 15.83
N ALA A 33 6.58 -1.81 15.55
CA ALA A 33 6.61 -0.78 16.58
C ALA A 33 5.33 -0.78 17.45
N LEU A 34 4.17 -1.03 16.85
CA LEU A 34 2.91 -1.12 17.59
C LEU A 34 2.81 -2.39 18.42
N LEU A 35 3.24 -3.55 17.88
CA LEU A 35 3.27 -4.82 18.61
C LEU A 35 4.26 -4.79 19.78
N ASP A 36 5.45 -4.25 19.59
CA ASP A 36 6.47 -4.09 20.64
C ASP A 36 5.99 -3.16 21.78
N ALA A 37 5.17 -2.18 21.44
CA ALA A 37 4.53 -1.30 22.41
C ALA A 37 3.28 -1.92 23.07
N HIS A 38 2.95 -3.17 22.71
CA HIS A 38 1.76 -3.90 23.18
C HIS A 38 0.42 -3.19 22.85
N ILE A 39 0.37 -2.46 21.74
CA ILE A 39 -0.86 -1.84 21.24
C ILE A 39 -1.69 -2.87 20.49
N GLY A 40 -2.75 -3.33 21.14
CA GLY A 40 -3.62 -4.36 20.59
C GLY A 40 -2.98 -5.75 20.51
N LYS A 41 -3.74 -6.71 19.98
CA LYS A 41 -3.29 -8.10 19.78
C LYS A 41 -2.76 -8.38 18.40
N ASP A 42 -3.17 -7.60 17.42
CA ASP A 42 -2.69 -7.66 16.04
C ASP A 42 -2.84 -6.28 15.39
N VAL A 43 -2.02 -6.02 14.37
CA VAL A 43 -2.02 -4.77 13.60
C VAL A 43 -2.05 -5.13 12.13
N TYR A 44 -2.95 -4.50 11.39
CA TYR A 44 -3.03 -4.61 9.94
C TYR A 44 -3.36 -3.27 9.30
N GLY A 45 -3.03 -3.15 8.02
CA GLY A 45 -3.40 -2.01 7.21
C GLY A 45 -4.44 -2.37 6.17
N SER A 46 -5.02 -1.37 5.54
CA SER A 46 -5.64 -1.52 4.25
C SER A 46 -5.48 -0.25 3.43
N TYR A 47 -5.30 -0.43 2.15
CA TYR A 47 -5.37 0.62 1.16
C TYR A 47 -6.53 0.35 0.22
N GLU A 48 -7.55 1.20 0.28
CA GLU A 48 -8.77 1.09 -0.52
C GLU A 48 -8.66 2.04 -1.71
N ASP A 49 -8.40 1.50 -2.90
CA ASP A 49 -8.17 2.23 -4.15
C ASP A 49 -9.34 2.16 -5.15
N GLY A 50 -10.27 1.21 -5.00
CA GLY A 50 -11.46 1.06 -5.86
C GLY A 50 -12.53 2.15 -5.71
N ILE A 51 -12.18 3.32 -5.19
CA ILE A 51 -13.09 4.46 -4.97
C ILE A 51 -12.44 5.77 -5.41
N LEU A 52 -13.27 6.79 -5.68
CA LEU A 52 -12.79 8.10 -6.16
C LEU A 52 -11.77 8.76 -5.21
N GLN A 53 -11.97 8.62 -3.91
CA GLN A 53 -11.07 9.14 -2.88
C GLN A 53 -10.44 7.98 -2.09
N PRO A 54 -9.35 7.38 -2.59
CA PRO A 54 -8.66 6.30 -1.91
C PRO A 54 -8.26 6.67 -0.50
N PHE A 55 -8.26 5.70 0.39
CA PHE A 55 -7.83 5.94 1.75
C PHE A 55 -6.92 4.84 2.29
N PHE A 56 -5.99 5.26 3.12
CA PHE A 56 -5.09 4.40 3.85
C PHE A 56 -5.56 4.30 5.31
N SER A 57 -5.66 3.10 5.85
CA SER A 57 -6.02 2.84 7.23
C SER A 57 -4.98 1.96 7.94
N ILE A 58 -4.84 2.15 9.24
CA ILE A 58 -4.07 1.29 10.13
C ILE A 58 -4.99 0.93 11.29
N VAL A 59 -5.13 -0.36 11.56
CA VAL A 59 -6.04 -0.87 12.59
C VAL A 59 -5.25 -1.69 13.60
N ALA A 60 -5.38 -1.35 14.88
CA ALA A 60 -4.95 -2.19 15.97
C ALA A 60 -6.16 -2.95 16.53
N LYS A 61 -6.13 -4.28 16.40
CA LYS A 61 -7.23 -5.16 16.85
C LYS A 61 -7.13 -5.39 18.35
N ASN A 62 -8.25 -5.27 19.05
CA ASN A 62 -8.32 -5.49 20.51
C ASN A 62 -7.37 -4.55 21.30
N ALA A 63 -7.18 -3.33 20.85
CA ALA A 63 -6.51 -2.28 21.61
C ALA A 63 -7.46 -1.63 22.63
N ASP A 64 -6.90 -1.10 23.72
CA ASP A 64 -7.65 -0.33 24.70
C ASP A 64 -7.89 1.09 24.17
N GLU A 65 -9.08 1.65 24.41
CA GLU A 65 -9.43 3.02 23.99
C GLU A 65 -8.48 4.06 24.59
N ASN A 66 -7.97 3.84 25.80
CA ASN A 66 -7.02 4.71 26.46
C ASN A 66 -5.64 4.76 25.77
N GLU A 67 -5.35 3.83 24.87
CA GLU A 67 -4.09 3.76 24.12
C GLU A 67 -4.09 4.57 22.82
N LYS A 68 -5.17 5.25 22.49
CA LYS A 68 -5.33 6.02 21.25
C LYS A 68 -4.19 7.01 21.00
N GLU A 69 -3.83 7.81 22.00
CA GLU A 69 -2.76 8.81 21.84
C GLU A 69 -1.39 8.14 21.66
N LYS A 70 -1.14 7.05 22.39
CA LYS A 70 0.07 6.23 22.25
C LYS A 70 0.16 5.61 20.87
N PHE A 71 -0.93 5.01 20.36
CA PHE A 71 -1.05 4.48 19.01
C PHE A 71 -0.68 5.52 17.95
N LEU A 72 -1.28 6.70 18.01
CA LEU A 72 -1.01 7.78 17.05
C LEU A 72 0.43 8.30 17.15
N SER A 73 0.98 8.40 18.37
CA SER A 73 2.35 8.86 18.62
C SER A 73 3.37 7.90 18.02
N ILE A 74 3.18 6.58 18.20
CA ILE A 74 4.06 5.54 17.65
C ILE A 74 4.06 5.59 16.12
N ILE A 75 2.88 5.63 15.48
CA ILE A 75 2.79 5.71 14.03
C ILE A 75 3.52 6.95 13.52
N ARG A 76 3.25 8.12 14.09
CA ARG A 76 3.88 9.38 13.67
C ARG A 76 5.40 9.38 13.90
N GLY A 77 5.86 8.80 15.00
CA GLY A 77 7.27 8.63 15.30
C GLY A 77 7.96 7.75 14.27
N THR A 78 7.43 6.54 14.05
CA THR A 78 7.97 5.59 13.08
C THR A 78 8.00 6.16 11.66
N LEU A 79 6.94 6.83 11.23
CA LEU A 79 6.91 7.46 9.90
C LEU A 79 7.93 8.61 9.77
N LYS A 80 8.14 9.42 10.84
CA LYS A 80 9.18 10.46 10.83
C LYS A 80 10.58 9.86 10.74
N ASP A 81 10.83 8.77 11.44
CA ASP A 81 12.10 8.06 11.38
C ASP A 81 12.37 7.47 10.01
N ILE A 82 11.34 6.89 9.37
CA ILE A 82 11.42 6.38 8.00
C ILE A 82 11.72 7.53 7.01
N VAL A 83 11.05 8.68 7.14
CA VAL A 83 11.31 9.84 6.28
C VAL A 83 12.74 10.36 6.45
N LYS A 84 13.28 10.33 7.67
CA LYS A 84 14.64 10.81 7.99
C LYS A 84 15.74 9.84 7.56
N ASN A 85 15.54 8.54 7.81
CA ASN A 85 16.57 7.52 7.67
C ASN A 85 16.42 6.66 6.41
N GLY A 86 15.31 6.82 5.68
CA GLY A 86 14.92 5.96 4.58
C GLY A 86 14.16 4.71 5.03
N MET A 87 13.54 4.03 4.08
CA MET A 87 12.85 2.76 4.27
C MET A 87 13.76 1.61 3.83
N ASP A 88 13.57 0.43 4.44
CA ASP A 88 14.26 -0.76 3.98
C ASP A 88 13.97 -1.03 2.51
N ARG A 89 15.03 -0.99 1.72
CA ARG A 89 14.98 -1.24 0.28
C ARG A 89 14.43 -2.61 -0.05
N LYS A 90 14.82 -3.64 0.71
CA LYS A 90 14.39 -5.01 0.44
C LYS A 90 12.89 -5.15 0.63
N ALA A 91 12.31 -4.46 1.61
CA ALA A 91 10.87 -4.45 1.84
C ALA A 91 10.12 -3.79 0.66
N ILE A 92 10.62 -2.66 0.15
CA ILE A 92 10.04 -1.98 -1.03
C ILE A 92 10.17 -2.85 -2.28
N GLU A 93 11.35 -3.41 -2.56
CA GLU A 93 11.57 -4.29 -3.71
C GLU A 93 10.70 -5.55 -3.63
N ALA A 94 10.56 -6.14 -2.44
CA ALA A 94 9.68 -7.27 -2.21
C ALA A 94 8.21 -6.92 -2.47
N GLY A 95 7.73 -5.77 -1.99
CA GLY A 95 6.38 -5.29 -2.25
C GLY A 95 6.12 -5.07 -3.74
N ILE A 96 7.03 -4.39 -4.46
CA ILE A 96 6.90 -4.19 -5.91
C ILE A 96 6.82 -5.53 -6.63
N ASN A 97 7.72 -6.46 -6.32
CA ASN A 97 7.75 -7.78 -6.96
C ASN A 97 6.50 -8.60 -6.64
N TYR A 98 5.99 -8.52 -5.40
CA TYR A 98 4.77 -9.21 -4.97
C TYR A 98 3.55 -8.75 -5.78
N PHE A 99 3.32 -7.44 -5.87
CA PHE A 99 2.17 -6.90 -6.61
C PHE A 99 2.33 -7.09 -8.12
N GLU A 100 3.53 -6.91 -8.68
CA GLU A 100 3.79 -7.18 -10.09
C GLU A 100 3.53 -8.64 -10.46
N PHE A 101 4.00 -9.59 -9.63
CA PHE A 101 3.77 -11.01 -9.83
C PHE A 101 2.26 -11.32 -9.82
N ARG A 102 1.54 -10.85 -8.82
CA ARG A 102 0.08 -11.03 -8.74
C ARG A 102 -0.64 -10.47 -9.97
N PHE A 103 -0.23 -9.29 -10.41
CA PHE A 103 -0.80 -8.67 -11.61
C PHE A 103 -0.52 -9.50 -12.87
N ARG A 104 0.72 -9.97 -13.07
CA ARG A 104 1.10 -10.78 -14.23
C ARG A 104 0.40 -12.14 -14.30
N GLU A 105 0.30 -12.82 -13.18
CA GLU A 105 -0.33 -14.13 -13.06
C GLU A 105 -1.86 -14.05 -13.05
N ALA A 106 -2.42 -12.84 -12.96
CA ALA A 106 -3.83 -12.62 -12.69
C ALA A 106 -4.30 -13.48 -11.49
N ASP A 107 -3.53 -13.39 -10.39
CA ASP A 107 -3.77 -14.14 -9.17
C ASP A 107 -4.87 -13.46 -8.35
N PHE A 108 -6.10 -13.83 -8.64
CA PHE A 108 -7.30 -13.37 -7.96
C PHE A 108 -7.83 -14.41 -6.96
N SER A 109 -6.96 -15.33 -6.52
CA SER A 109 -7.36 -16.42 -5.62
C SER A 109 -8.52 -17.24 -6.22
N SER A 110 -9.64 -17.36 -5.51
CA SER A 110 -10.82 -18.14 -5.96
C SER A 110 -11.79 -17.38 -6.87
N PHE A 111 -11.56 -16.09 -7.11
CA PHE A 111 -12.46 -15.28 -7.91
C PHE A 111 -12.26 -15.49 -9.42
N PRO A 112 -13.34 -15.52 -10.23
CA PRO A 112 -13.23 -15.60 -11.70
C PRO A 112 -12.44 -14.41 -12.26
N LYS A 113 -11.46 -14.68 -13.12
CA LYS A 113 -10.60 -13.64 -13.71
C LYS A 113 -11.39 -12.56 -14.44
N GLY A 114 -12.42 -12.95 -15.21
CA GLY A 114 -13.27 -12.00 -15.94
C GLY A 114 -14.04 -11.04 -15.01
N LEU A 115 -14.48 -11.51 -13.83
CA LEU A 115 -15.12 -10.67 -12.84
C LEU A 115 -14.13 -9.63 -12.29
N MET A 116 -12.93 -10.06 -11.93
CA MET A 116 -11.91 -9.17 -11.34
C MET A 116 -11.46 -8.12 -12.35
N TYR A 117 -11.18 -8.49 -13.60
CA TYR A 117 -10.90 -7.51 -14.65
C TYR A 117 -12.08 -6.56 -14.91
N GLY A 118 -13.33 -7.03 -14.79
CA GLY A 118 -14.50 -6.17 -14.85
C GLY A 118 -14.51 -5.13 -13.74
N ILE A 119 -14.17 -5.51 -12.50
CA ILE A 119 -14.04 -4.59 -11.35
C ILE A 119 -12.92 -3.56 -11.63
N ASP A 120 -11.74 -4.02 -12.05
CA ASP A 120 -10.62 -3.13 -12.38
C ASP A 120 -10.99 -2.08 -13.46
N VAL A 121 -11.82 -2.46 -14.43
CA VAL A 121 -12.36 -1.51 -15.42
C VAL A 121 -13.26 -0.49 -14.76
N PHE A 122 -14.16 -0.92 -13.86
CA PHE A 122 -15.07 -0.01 -13.17
C PHE A 122 -14.35 0.94 -12.20
N ASP A 123 -13.23 0.55 -11.60
CA ASP A 123 -12.45 1.38 -10.67
C ASP A 123 -11.96 2.70 -11.29
N SER A 124 -11.87 2.77 -12.61
CA SER A 124 -11.55 4.00 -13.33
C SER A 124 -12.72 4.52 -14.18
N TRP A 125 -13.44 3.66 -14.87
CA TRP A 125 -14.48 4.04 -15.81
C TRP A 125 -15.65 4.78 -15.16
N LEU A 126 -16.02 4.41 -13.94
CA LEU A 126 -17.06 5.10 -13.16
C LEU A 126 -16.76 6.57 -12.91
N TYR A 127 -15.49 6.96 -12.90
CA TYR A 127 -15.05 8.30 -12.56
C TYR A 127 -14.49 9.09 -13.76
N ASP A 128 -14.06 8.39 -14.83
CA ASP A 128 -13.59 9.01 -16.06
C ASP A 128 -13.88 8.06 -17.25
N GLU A 129 -14.90 8.42 -18.05
CA GLU A 129 -15.32 7.64 -19.21
C GLU A 129 -14.23 7.44 -20.26
N ASN A 130 -13.21 8.30 -20.27
CA ASN A 130 -12.09 8.23 -21.22
C ASN A 130 -10.96 7.30 -20.74
N LYS A 131 -11.05 6.74 -19.53
CA LYS A 131 -10.01 5.89 -18.93
C LYS A 131 -10.50 4.52 -18.45
N PRO A 132 -11.30 3.78 -19.24
CA PRO A 132 -11.88 2.52 -18.77
C PRO A 132 -10.84 1.43 -18.47
N PHE A 133 -9.63 1.53 -19.03
CA PHE A 133 -8.59 0.49 -18.90
C PHE A 133 -7.36 0.94 -18.11
N ALA A 134 -7.46 2.01 -17.34
CA ALA A 134 -6.32 2.57 -16.62
C ALA A 134 -5.70 1.55 -15.64
N TYR A 135 -6.51 0.83 -14.90
CA TYR A 135 -6.06 -0.19 -13.95
C TYR A 135 -5.56 -1.50 -14.60
N LEU A 136 -5.85 -1.73 -15.89
CA LEU A 136 -5.29 -2.87 -16.62
C LEU A 136 -3.90 -2.61 -17.21
N GLN A 137 -3.34 -1.40 -17.04
CA GLN A 137 -2.06 -0.97 -17.64
C GLN A 137 -0.96 -0.73 -16.60
N GLN A 138 -0.90 -1.53 -15.54
CA GLN A 138 -0.02 -1.29 -14.41
C GLN A 138 1.45 -1.70 -14.62
N LEU A 139 1.78 -2.53 -15.62
CA LEU A 139 3.15 -3.06 -15.79
C LEU A 139 4.22 -1.98 -15.92
N ALA A 140 3.95 -0.93 -16.70
CA ALA A 140 4.87 0.19 -16.85
C ALA A 140 5.11 0.94 -15.51
N ILE A 141 4.08 0.96 -14.65
CA ILE A 141 4.16 1.60 -13.33
C ILE A 141 5.12 0.81 -12.43
N TYR A 142 5.03 -0.52 -12.40
CA TYR A 142 5.96 -1.37 -11.62
C TYR A 142 7.41 -1.17 -12.08
N ASP A 143 7.67 -1.09 -13.39
CA ASP A 143 9.00 -0.80 -13.93
C ASP A 143 9.52 0.58 -13.49
N GLU A 144 8.63 1.57 -13.46
CA GLU A 144 8.96 2.92 -12.99
C GLU A 144 9.26 2.94 -11.49
N LEU A 145 8.45 2.29 -10.67
CA LEU A 145 8.68 2.17 -9.23
C LEU A 145 9.99 1.47 -8.91
N LYS A 146 10.36 0.42 -9.65
CA LYS A 146 11.68 -0.24 -9.53
C LYS A 146 12.84 0.73 -9.82
N LYS A 147 12.69 1.59 -10.85
CA LYS A 147 13.71 2.61 -11.18
C LYS A 147 13.81 3.66 -10.07
N LEU A 148 12.68 4.10 -9.52
CA LEU A 148 12.65 5.06 -8.41
C LEU A 148 13.29 4.48 -7.14
N ALA A 149 12.96 3.24 -6.78
CA ALA A 149 13.57 2.55 -5.66
C ALA A 149 15.10 2.46 -5.79
N LYS A 150 15.62 2.17 -7.00
CA LYS A 150 17.06 2.18 -7.28
C LYS A 150 17.70 3.57 -7.18
N LYS A 151 17.01 4.62 -7.66
CA LYS A 151 17.51 6.00 -7.66
C LYS A 151 17.61 6.62 -6.26
N ALA A 152 16.69 6.30 -5.38
CA ALA A 152 16.72 6.77 -4.00
C ALA A 152 18.00 6.36 -3.26
N ILE A 153 18.64 5.30 -3.72
CA ILE A 153 19.84 4.68 -3.13
C ILE A 153 21.16 5.33 -3.60
N SER A 154 21.16 5.88 -4.82
CA SER A 154 22.39 6.52 -5.34
C SER A 154 22.65 7.90 -4.74
N LYS A 155 21.80 8.36 -3.80
CA LYS A 155 21.91 9.66 -3.13
C LYS A 155 22.29 9.56 -1.65
N THR A 156 22.48 8.34 -1.14
CA THR A 156 23.03 8.05 0.19
C THR A 156 24.44 7.49 0.09
#